data_b50756513f27d1681ced5492515d81ec
#
_entry.id   b50756513f27d1681ced5492515d81ec
#
_cell.length_a   1.000
_cell.length_b   1.000
_cell.length_c   1.000
_cell.angle_alpha   90.00
_cell.angle_beta   90.00
_cell.angle_gamma   90.00
#
_symmetry.space_group_name_H-M   'P 1'
#
loop_
_entity.id
_entity.type
_entity.pdbx_description
1 polymer ?
#
loop_
_entity_poly.entity_id
_entity_poly.type
_entity_poly.pdbx_seq_one_letter_code
_entity_poly.pdbx_strand_id
1 'polypeptide(L)'
;MADHYPYRIASGRADLILIWQPGKDDGADELAVDDVGHLLVFPDLDRLQRHCENHGWELVREGEGTLDLDDVRRWVEHPHLHPLHGSVSAGLLLDAWNFFDDLSRSLKAESALPPQGPVHDNAYEKIFGGEALVTDVGDGAWTVEEAAAVRALLRAGLNLWDRAVRGDLAASGGE
;
A
#
# COMPACT_ATOMS: atom_id res chain seq x y z
N MET A 1 9.75 16.38 16.17
CA MET A 1 10.48 15.31 15.46
C MET A 1 9.49 14.40 14.77
N ALA A 2 9.79 13.99 13.56
CA ALA A 2 8.94 13.04 12.86
C ALA A 2 9.25 11.64 13.37
N ASP A 3 8.24 10.92 13.81
CA ASP A 3 8.38 9.54 14.20
C ASP A 3 8.49 8.67 12.93
N HIS A 4 9.36 7.68 12.99
CA HIS A 4 9.59 6.73 11.91
C HIS A 4 9.17 5.35 12.37
N TYR A 5 8.35 4.68 11.58
CA TYR A 5 7.80 3.37 11.92
C TYR A 5 8.22 2.33 10.90
N PRO A 6 8.62 1.12 11.32
CA PRO A 6 8.84 0.04 10.37
C PRO A 6 7.50 -0.46 9.84
N TYR A 7 7.45 -0.68 8.53
CA TYR A 7 6.29 -1.23 7.85
C TYR A 7 6.72 -2.42 7.00
N ARG A 8 6.26 -3.60 7.38
CA ARG A 8 6.67 -4.86 6.74
C ARG A 8 5.75 -5.19 5.57
N ILE A 9 6.35 -5.45 4.42
CA ILE A 9 5.63 -5.91 3.23
C ILE A 9 5.99 -7.37 3.00
N ALA A 10 5.00 -8.26 3.15
CA ALA A 10 5.15 -9.67 2.83
C ALA A 10 4.88 -9.87 1.33
N SER A 11 5.85 -10.39 0.62
CA SER A 11 5.79 -10.69 -0.80
C SER A 11 6.55 -11.98 -1.07
N GLY A 12 6.03 -12.86 -1.92
CA GLY A 12 6.43 -14.27 -2.06
C GLY A 12 7.90 -14.59 -2.26
N ARG A 13 8.74 -13.60 -2.53
CA ARG A 13 10.19 -13.80 -2.71
C ARG A 13 11.02 -13.39 -1.51
N ALA A 14 10.59 -12.37 -0.78
CA ALA A 14 11.24 -11.89 0.43
C ALA A 14 10.35 -10.87 1.13
N ASP A 15 10.36 -10.88 2.44
CA ASP A 15 9.76 -9.80 3.20
C ASP A 15 10.69 -8.59 3.15
N LEU A 16 10.12 -7.44 2.88
CA LEU A 16 10.85 -6.18 2.87
C LEU A 16 10.28 -5.25 3.94
N ILE A 17 11.11 -4.43 4.52
CA ILE A 17 10.68 -3.46 5.53
C ILE A 17 10.91 -2.06 5.00
N LEU A 18 9.88 -1.24 5.09
CA LEU A 18 9.89 0.16 4.71
C LEU A 18 9.87 1.04 5.96
N ILE A 19 10.13 2.31 5.77
CA ILE A 19 9.96 3.32 6.83
C ILE A 19 8.72 4.14 6.50
N TRP A 20 7.73 4.07 7.37
CA TRP A 20 6.51 4.85 7.28
C TRP A 20 6.59 6.06 8.20
N GLN A 21 6.16 7.20 7.71
CA GLN A 21 6.12 8.45 8.44
C GLN A 21 4.68 9.00 8.42
N PRO A 22 4.04 9.17 9.58
CA PRO A 22 2.74 9.82 9.60
C PRO A 22 2.86 11.28 9.16
N GLY A 23 1.84 11.74 8.47
CA GLY A 23 1.74 13.13 8.07
C GLY A 23 1.73 14.07 9.27
N LYS A 24 2.39 15.22 9.13
CA LYS A 24 2.38 16.28 10.13
C LYS A 24 1.16 17.15 9.91
N ASP A 25 0.54 17.54 11.02
CA ASP A 25 -0.70 18.32 11.01
C ASP A 25 -1.77 17.57 10.17
N ASP A 26 -2.35 18.15 9.16
CA ASP A 26 -3.29 17.48 8.28
C ASP A 26 -2.62 16.92 7.00
N GLY A 27 -1.31 16.74 7.04
CA GLY A 27 -0.55 16.22 5.90
C GLY A 27 -0.76 14.73 5.69
N ALA A 28 -0.52 14.27 4.46
CA ALA A 28 -0.61 12.85 4.11
C ALA A 28 0.58 12.07 4.66
N ASP A 29 0.34 10.80 4.96
CA ASP A 29 1.40 9.87 5.34
C ASP A 29 2.36 9.64 4.18
N GLU A 30 3.60 9.36 4.49
CA GLU A 30 4.67 9.16 3.50
C GLU A 30 5.50 7.92 3.80
N LEU A 31 6.06 7.35 2.75
CA LEU A 31 7.10 6.34 2.85
C LEU A 31 8.46 7.00 2.58
N ALA A 32 9.48 6.61 3.33
CA ALA A 32 10.80 7.20 3.19
C ALA A 32 11.45 6.82 1.84
N VAL A 33 12.02 7.82 1.19
CA VAL A 33 12.78 7.69 -0.04
C VAL A 33 14.19 8.23 0.15
N ASP A 34 15.11 7.82 -0.72
CA ASP A 34 16.47 8.35 -0.71
C ASP A 34 16.56 9.75 -1.38
N ASP A 35 17.75 10.30 -1.45
CA ASP A 35 18.00 11.64 -2.02
C ASP A 35 17.65 11.74 -3.50
N VAL A 36 17.55 10.61 -4.18
CA VAL A 36 17.22 10.53 -5.62
C VAL A 36 15.73 10.23 -5.85
N GLY A 37 15.00 9.88 -4.80
CA GLY A 37 13.57 9.57 -4.87
C GLY A 37 13.24 8.08 -4.98
N HIS A 38 14.23 7.22 -4.74
CA HIS A 38 13.96 5.77 -4.66
C HIS A 38 13.37 5.40 -3.32
N LEU A 39 12.46 4.44 -3.32
CA LEU A 39 11.92 3.89 -2.10
C LEU A 39 13.03 3.21 -1.29
N LEU A 40 13.14 3.56 0.00
CA LEU A 40 14.03 2.87 0.91
C LEU A 40 13.42 1.53 1.32
N VAL A 41 14.09 0.43 0.99
CA VAL A 41 13.68 -0.92 1.32
C VAL A 41 14.81 -1.63 2.06
N PHE A 42 14.45 -2.39 3.11
CA PHE A 42 15.41 -3.09 3.96
C PHE A 42 15.03 -4.57 4.04
N PRO A 43 15.99 -5.49 3.91
CA PRO A 43 15.72 -6.92 4.02
C PRO A 43 15.51 -7.38 5.45
N ASP A 44 15.95 -6.60 6.44
CA ASP A 44 15.82 -6.93 7.85
C ASP A 44 15.74 -5.65 8.71
N LEU A 45 15.26 -5.82 9.93
CA LEU A 45 15.06 -4.73 10.86
C LEU A 45 16.39 -4.11 11.34
N ASP A 46 17.46 -4.91 11.43
CA ASP A 46 18.78 -4.45 11.87
C ASP A 46 19.36 -3.42 10.89
N ARG A 47 19.22 -3.67 9.60
CA ARG A 47 19.65 -2.72 8.56
C ARG A 47 18.83 -1.45 8.56
N LEU A 48 17.52 -1.57 8.75
CA LEU A 48 16.64 -0.42 8.87
C LEU A 48 17.02 0.43 10.09
N GLN A 49 17.21 -0.19 11.24
CA GLN A 49 17.60 0.50 12.46
C GLN A 49 18.94 1.23 12.29
N ARG A 50 19.92 0.56 11.69
CA ARG A 50 21.24 1.17 11.42
C ARG A 50 21.11 2.38 10.50
N HIS A 51 20.26 2.31 9.49
CA HIS A 51 19.99 3.44 8.60
C HIS A 51 19.41 4.62 9.36
N CYS A 52 18.41 4.38 10.22
CA CYS A 52 17.82 5.41 11.06
C CYS A 52 18.86 6.06 12.01
N GLU A 53 19.68 5.24 12.65
CA GLU A 53 20.75 5.72 13.54
C GLU A 53 21.74 6.61 12.80
N ASN A 54 22.16 6.21 11.60
CA ASN A 54 23.09 6.98 10.76
C ASN A 54 22.52 8.33 10.31
N HIS A 55 21.19 8.45 10.25
CA HIS A 55 20.51 9.68 9.83
C HIS A 55 19.94 10.48 11.02
N GLY A 56 20.15 10.00 12.25
CA GLY A 56 19.60 10.65 13.43
C GLY A 56 18.08 10.56 13.53
N TRP A 57 17.48 9.55 12.92
CA TRP A 57 16.04 9.33 12.95
C TRP A 57 15.66 8.45 14.14
N GLU A 58 14.59 8.83 14.82
CA GLU A 58 14.06 8.02 15.89
C GLU A 58 13.10 6.97 15.31
N LEU A 59 13.41 5.69 15.55
CA LEU A 59 12.60 4.57 15.10
C LEU A 59 11.68 4.11 16.22
N VAL A 60 10.38 4.18 15.99
CA VAL A 60 9.36 3.69 16.94
C VAL A 60 9.02 2.25 16.56
N ARG A 61 9.37 1.31 17.43
CA ARG A 61 9.20 -0.13 17.17
C ARG A 61 7.87 -0.69 17.65
N GLU A 62 7.08 0.09 18.37
CA GLU A 62 5.75 -0.31 18.82
C GLU A 62 4.74 -0.07 17.69
N GLY A 63 3.85 -1.03 17.47
CA GLY A 63 2.82 -0.92 16.44
C GLY A 63 3.30 -1.20 15.02
N GLU A 64 4.25 -2.12 14.87
CA GLU A 64 4.76 -2.54 13.57
C GLU A 64 3.62 -3.03 12.66
N GLY A 65 3.40 -2.36 11.53
CA GLY A 65 2.41 -2.75 10.54
C GLY A 65 2.95 -3.83 9.61
N THR A 66 2.06 -4.69 9.11
CA THR A 66 2.39 -5.70 8.11
C THR A 66 1.31 -5.73 7.04
N LEU A 67 1.71 -5.71 5.78
CA LEU A 67 0.81 -5.85 4.65
C LEU A 67 1.22 -7.04 3.79
N ASP A 68 0.29 -7.97 3.58
CA ASP A 68 0.51 -9.14 2.73
C ASP A 68 0.08 -8.84 1.30
N LEU A 69 1.05 -8.54 0.44
CA LEU A 69 0.79 -8.25 -0.97
C LEU A 69 0.51 -9.50 -1.80
N ASP A 70 0.91 -10.69 -1.33
CA ASP A 70 0.59 -11.93 -2.03
C ASP A 70 -0.91 -12.22 -1.98
N ASP A 71 -1.53 -11.97 -0.84
CA ASP A 71 -2.98 -12.10 -0.70
C ASP A 71 -3.74 -11.06 -1.52
N VAL A 72 -3.24 -9.83 -1.57
CA VAL A 72 -3.81 -8.78 -2.43
C VAL A 72 -3.70 -9.19 -3.90
N ARG A 73 -2.54 -9.68 -4.32
CA ARG A 73 -2.28 -10.12 -5.69
C ARG A 73 -3.21 -11.28 -6.08
N ARG A 74 -3.39 -12.23 -5.17
CA ARG A 74 -4.29 -13.36 -5.38
C ARG A 74 -5.72 -12.90 -5.62
N TRP A 75 -6.20 -11.95 -4.83
CA TRP A 75 -7.54 -11.40 -5.02
C TRP A 75 -7.68 -10.66 -6.35
N VAL A 76 -6.68 -9.89 -6.74
CA VAL A 76 -6.67 -9.14 -8.00
C VAL A 76 -6.69 -10.09 -9.21
N GLU A 77 -5.92 -11.17 -9.17
CA GLU A 77 -5.80 -12.15 -10.26
C GLU A 77 -6.97 -13.13 -10.31
N HIS A 78 -7.54 -13.46 -9.15
CA HIS A 78 -8.58 -14.48 -9.01
C HIS A 78 -9.78 -13.94 -8.22
N PRO A 79 -10.54 -12.98 -8.77
CA PRO A 79 -11.66 -12.34 -8.05
C PRO A 79 -12.81 -13.28 -7.73
N HIS A 80 -12.83 -14.48 -8.33
CA HIS A 80 -13.84 -15.51 -8.08
C HIS A 80 -13.53 -16.37 -6.86
N LEU A 81 -12.34 -16.26 -6.28
CA LEU A 81 -12.03 -16.93 -5.03
C LEU A 81 -12.83 -16.25 -3.93
N HIS A 82 -13.74 -17.03 -3.35
CA HIS A 82 -14.65 -16.52 -2.33
C HIS A 82 -13.85 -16.02 -1.13
N PRO A 83 -14.14 -14.83 -0.60
CA PRO A 83 -13.42 -14.29 0.56
C PRO A 83 -13.47 -15.20 1.80
N LEU A 84 -14.41 -16.15 1.87
CA LEU A 84 -14.51 -17.13 2.95
C LEU A 84 -13.44 -18.22 2.93
N HIS A 85 -12.68 -18.36 1.85
CA HIS A 85 -11.65 -19.40 1.70
C HIS A 85 -10.23 -18.86 1.68
N GLY A 86 -10.04 -17.57 1.99
CA GLY A 86 -8.74 -16.95 1.97
C GLY A 86 -8.55 -15.96 3.11
N SER A 87 -7.33 -15.52 3.26
CA SER A 87 -6.91 -14.47 4.17
C SER A 87 -7.33 -13.06 3.70
N VAL A 88 -8.04 -12.97 2.58
CA VAL A 88 -8.46 -11.68 2.02
C VAL A 88 -9.68 -11.16 2.76
N SER A 89 -9.53 -10.00 3.34
CA SER A 89 -10.58 -9.29 4.07
C SER A 89 -10.74 -7.88 3.53
N ALA A 90 -11.85 -7.23 3.88
CA ALA A 90 -12.04 -5.82 3.57
C ALA A 90 -10.91 -4.96 4.17
N GLY A 91 -10.47 -5.29 5.39
CA GLY A 91 -9.34 -4.61 6.05
C GLY A 91 -8.04 -4.72 5.26
N LEU A 92 -7.72 -5.90 4.74
CA LEU A 92 -6.53 -6.09 3.90
C LEU A 92 -6.58 -5.22 2.64
N LEU A 93 -7.71 -5.19 1.96
CA LEU A 93 -7.87 -4.39 0.74
C LEU A 93 -7.81 -2.88 1.03
N LEU A 94 -8.36 -2.46 2.18
CA LEU A 94 -8.26 -1.08 2.64
C LEU A 94 -6.82 -0.68 2.92
N ASP A 95 -6.08 -1.52 3.64
CA ASP A 95 -4.67 -1.29 3.95
C ASP A 95 -3.84 -1.21 2.67
N ALA A 96 -4.10 -2.11 1.71
CA ALA A 96 -3.42 -2.09 0.42
C ALA A 96 -3.72 -0.82 -0.37
N TRP A 97 -4.97 -0.38 -0.39
CA TRP A 97 -5.39 0.85 -1.07
C TRP A 97 -4.64 2.05 -0.49
N ASN A 98 -4.69 2.22 0.83
CA ASN A 98 -4.00 3.31 1.50
C ASN A 98 -2.49 3.25 1.27
N PHE A 99 -1.91 2.05 1.32
CA PHE A 99 -0.49 1.86 1.05
C PHE A 99 -0.11 2.30 -0.37
N PHE A 100 -0.89 1.94 -1.37
CA PHE A 100 -0.60 2.34 -2.76
C PHE A 100 -0.77 3.83 -2.99
N ASP A 101 -1.72 4.47 -2.32
CA ASP A 101 -1.86 5.92 -2.35
C ASP A 101 -0.61 6.60 -1.74
N ASP A 102 -0.16 6.13 -0.58
CA ASP A 102 1.05 6.65 0.07
C ASP A 102 2.29 6.41 -0.79
N LEU A 103 2.41 5.22 -1.37
CA LEU A 103 3.51 4.84 -2.26
C LEU A 103 3.57 5.76 -3.49
N SER A 104 2.43 5.98 -4.13
CA SER A 104 2.36 6.82 -5.33
C SER A 104 2.76 8.27 -5.04
N ARG A 105 2.32 8.81 -3.90
CA ARG A 105 2.71 10.17 -3.47
C ARG A 105 4.19 10.25 -3.13
N SER A 106 4.69 9.29 -2.36
CA SER A 106 6.10 9.28 -1.92
C SER A 106 7.07 9.19 -3.09
N LEU A 107 6.70 8.46 -4.14
CA LEU A 107 7.48 8.30 -5.36
C LEU A 107 7.21 9.38 -6.40
N LYS A 108 6.29 10.32 -6.14
CA LYS A 108 5.82 11.33 -7.09
C LYS A 108 5.33 10.69 -8.40
N ALA A 109 4.60 9.58 -8.25
CA ALA A 109 4.10 8.75 -9.35
C ALA A 109 2.58 8.58 -9.29
N GLU A 110 1.84 9.63 -8.92
CA GLU A 110 0.39 9.59 -8.74
C GLU A 110 -0.33 9.21 -10.05
N SER A 111 0.28 9.51 -11.19
CA SER A 111 -0.26 9.11 -12.49
C SER A 111 -0.16 7.60 -12.78
N ALA A 112 0.60 6.86 -11.97
CA ALA A 112 0.67 5.40 -12.09
C ALA A 112 -0.61 4.71 -11.60
N LEU A 113 -1.40 5.38 -10.75
CA LEU A 113 -2.70 4.89 -10.31
C LEU A 113 -3.81 5.49 -11.16
N PRO A 114 -4.92 4.76 -11.38
CA PRO A 114 -6.06 5.34 -12.09
C PRO A 114 -6.65 6.51 -11.32
N PRO A 115 -7.23 7.52 -12.02
CA PRO A 115 -7.90 8.63 -11.36
C PRO A 115 -9.04 8.11 -10.47
N GLN A 116 -9.11 8.60 -9.25
CA GLN A 116 -10.15 8.22 -8.29
C GLN A 116 -11.32 9.21 -8.41
N GLY A 117 -12.51 8.66 -8.59
CA GLY A 117 -13.74 9.42 -8.72
C GLY A 117 -14.84 8.91 -7.81
N PRO A 118 -16.12 9.29 -8.06
CA PRO A 118 -17.24 8.90 -7.18
C PRO A 118 -17.41 7.41 -6.96
N VAL A 119 -17.09 6.58 -7.97
CA VAL A 119 -17.14 5.11 -7.85
C VAL A 119 -16.14 4.64 -6.80
N HIS A 120 -14.93 5.20 -6.82
CA HIS A 120 -13.89 4.89 -5.82
C HIS A 120 -14.28 5.35 -4.43
N ASP A 121 -14.85 6.54 -4.31
CA ASP A 121 -15.30 7.09 -3.02
C ASP A 121 -16.36 6.19 -2.38
N ASN A 122 -17.33 5.75 -3.15
CA ASN A 122 -18.38 4.83 -2.69
C ASN A 122 -17.77 3.47 -2.29
N ALA A 123 -16.85 2.94 -3.10
CA ALA A 123 -16.19 1.67 -2.81
C ALA A 123 -15.37 1.78 -1.51
N TYR A 124 -14.68 2.88 -1.31
CA TYR A 124 -13.87 3.11 -0.11
C TYR A 124 -14.73 3.17 1.14
N GLU A 125 -15.85 3.88 1.11
CA GLU A 125 -16.80 3.93 2.24
C GLU A 125 -17.33 2.55 2.60
N LYS A 126 -17.65 1.73 1.61
CA LYS A 126 -18.13 0.36 1.82
C LYS A 126 -17.05 -0.54 2.42
N ILE A 127 -15.81 -0.41 2.00
CA ILE A 127 -14.68 -1.12 2.63
C ILE A 127 -14.58 -0.74 4.11
N PHE A 128 -14.64 0.54 4.39
CA PHE A 128 -14.51 1.06 5.75
C PHE A 128 -15.59 0.50 6.66
N GLY A 129 -16.80 0.29 6.15
CA GLY A 129 -17.90 -0.36 6.86
C GLY A 129 -17.74 -1.86 7.06
N GLY A 130 -16.74 -2.49 6.42
CA GLY A 130 -16.45 -3.93 6.54
C GLY A 130 -17.36 -4.84 5.75
N GLU A 131 -18.27 -4.30 4.96
CA GLU A 131 -19.33 -5.06 4.26
C GLU A 131 -19.06 -5.24 2.76
N ALA A 132 -17.99 -4.65 2.24
CA ALA A 132 -17.73 -4.59 0.80
C ALA A 132 -17.63 -5.95 0.12
N LEU A 133 -17.13 -6.97 0.83
CA LEU A 133 -16.90 -8.31 0.29
C LEU A 133 -18.03 -9.29 0.60
N VAL A 134 -19.08 -8.84 1.28
CA VAL A 134 -20.24 -9.70 1.55
C VAL A 134 -21.03 -9.84 0.27
N THR A 135 -21.15 -11.08 -0.22
CA THR A 135 -21.79 -11.39 -1.49
C THR A 135 -23.32 -11.40 -1.45
N ASP A 136 -23.91 -11.32 -0.27
CA ASP A 136 -25.34 -11.20 -0.13
C ASP A 136 -25.78 -9.75 -0.33
N VAL A 137 -26.80 -9.60 -1.13
CA VAL A 137 -27.37 -8.36 -1.63
C VAL A 137 -27.76 -7.43 -0.48
N GLY A 138 -26.79 -6.65 -0.01
CA GLY A 138 -27.02 -5.57 0.94
C GLY A 138 -26.49 -4.26 0.38
N ASP A 139 -27.02 -3.14 0.86
CA ASP A 139 -26.60 -1.80 0.44
C ASP A 139 -25.09 -1.53 0.71
N GLY A 140 -24.44 -2.37 1.53
CA GLY A 140 -23.02 -2.27 1.86
C GLY A 140 -22.08 -3.03 0.94
N ALA A 141 -22.57 -3.93 0.09
CA ALA A 141 -21.75 -4.71 -0.82
C ALA A 141 -21.30 -3.88 -2.02
N TRP A 142 -20.11 -4.18 -2.56
CA TRP A 142 -19.67 -3.54 -3.79
C TRP A 142 -20.54 -3.91 -4.98
N THR A 143 -20.83 -2.93 -5.82
CA THR A 143 -21.34 -3.18 -7.15
C THR A 143 -20.27 -3.77 -8.03
N VAL A 144 -20.64 -4.33 -9.19
CA VAL A 144 -19.68 -4.86 -10.17
C VAL A 144 -18.70 -3.76 -10.63
N GLU A 145 -19.20 -2.55 -10.82
CA GLU A 145 -18.41 -1.39 -11.22
C GLU A 145 -17.41 -0.97 -10.13
N GLU A 146 -17.85 -0.93 -8.87
CA GLU A 146 -16.99 -0.62 -7.73
C GLU A 146 -15.89 -1.67 -7.55
N ALA A 147 -16.24 -2.95 -7.60
CA ALA A 147 -15.25 -4.04 -7.52
C ALA A 147 -14.22 -3.98 -8.64
N ALA A 148 -14.65 -3.68 -9.86
CA ALA A 148 -13.76 -3.53 -11.00
C ALA A 148 -12.82 -2.34 -10.83
N ALA A 149 -13.32 -1.22 -10.32
CA ALA A 149 -12.51 -0.02 -10.06
C ALA A 149 -11.44 -0.28 -8.99
N VAL A 150 -11.81 -0.93 -7.89
CA VAL A 150 -10.87 -1.29 -6.82
C VAL A 150 -9.81 -2.26 -7.35
N ARG A 151 -10.20 -3.27 -8.12
CA ARG A 151 -9.26 -4.22 -8.71
C ARG A 151 -8.26 -3.54 -9.63
N ALA A 152 -8.73 -2.61 -10.48
CA ALA A 152 -7.86 -1.87 -11.38
C ALA A 152 -6.86 -1.00 -10.60
N LEU A 153 -7.30 -0.35 -9.54
CA LEU A 153 -6.45 0.46 -8.67
C LEU A 153 -5.39 -0.40 -7.98
N LEU A 154 -5.79 -1.51 -7.37
CA LEU A 154 -4.87 -2.41 -6.67
C LEU A 154 -3.87 -3.06 -7.65
N ARG A 155 -4.30 -3.41 -8.86
CA ARG A 155 -3.40 -3.93 -9.90
C ARG A 155 -2.35 -2.90 -10.28
N ALA A 156 -2.76 -1.66 -10.49
CA ALA A 156 -1.84 -0.56 -10.78
C ALA A 156 -0.86 -0.32 -9.62
N GLY A 157 -1.36 -0.39 -8.37
CA GLY A 157 -0.52 -0.29 -7.17
C GLY A 157 0.50 -1.41 -7.07
N LEU A 158 0.12 -2.65 -7.37
CA LEU A 158 1.04 -3.78 -7.39
C LEU A 158 2.12 -3.61 -8.46
N ASN A 159 1.76 -3.13 -9.64
CA ASN A 159 2.73 -2.82 -10.69
C ASN A 159 3.70 -1.71 -10.27
N LEU A 160 3.19 -0.69 -9.61
CA LEU A 160 4.02 0.40 -9.06
C LEU A 160 5.00 -0.13 -8.02
N TRP A 161 4.53 -0.99 -7.11
CA TRP A 161 5.37 -1.66 -6.13
C TRP A 161 6.48 -2.48 -6.77
N ASP A 162 6.14 -3.32 -7.74
CA ASP A 162 7.11 -4.17 -8.44
C ASP A 162 8.19 -3.35 -9.14
N ARG A 163 7.83 -2.21 -9.71
CA ARG A 163 8.77 -1.27 -10.34
C ARG A 163 9.63 -0.55 -9.31
N ALA A 164 9.04 -0.11 -8.20
CA ALA A 164 9.76 0.58 -7.13
C ALA A 164 10.83 -0.30 -6.50
N VAL A 165 10.51 -1.57 -6.25
CA VAL A 165 11.44 -2.54 -5.66
C VAL A 165 12.58 -2.87 -6.62
N ARG A 166 12.34 -2.84 -7.93
CA ARG A 166 13.39 -3.07 -8.95
C ARG A 166 14.24 -1.83 -9.24
N GLY A 167 13.87 -0.67 -8.71
CA GLY A 167 14.57 0.58 -8.98
C GLY A 167 14.28 1.19 -10.34
N ASP A 168 13.25 0.72 -11.05
CA ASP A 168 12.92 1.16 -12.42
C ASP A 168 12.32 2.58 -12.48
N LEU A 169 11.92 3.14 -11.34
CA LEU A 169 11.22 4.44 -11.29
C LEU A 169 12.14 5.65 -11.22
N ALA A 170 13.41 5.46 -10.91
CA ALA A 170 14.36 6.56 -10.74
C ALA A 170 14.81 7.17 -12.07
N ALA A 171 14.69 6.47 -13.16
CA ALA A 171 15.13 6.93 -14.47
C ALA A 171 14.20 7.96 -15.13
N SER A 172 13.00 8.16 -14.59
CA SER A 172 11.98 9.03 -15.18
C SER A 172 11.99 10.48 -14.66
N GLY A 173 12.80 10.77 -13.65
CA GLY A 173 12.87 12.09 -13.02
C GLY A 173 14.04 12.96 -13.48
N GLY A 174 14.74 12.58 -14.50
CA GLY A 174 15.96 13.23 -14.97
C GLY A 174 15.78 13.98 -16.28
N GLU A 175 14.79 14.87 -16.36
CA GLU A 175 14.80 15.92 -17.39
C GLU A 175 14.25 17.21 -16.84
#